data_f30245da6656b1725d0a7e78b2aa5c04
#
_entry.id   f30245da6656b1725d0a7e78b2aa5c04
#
_cell.length_a   1.000
_cell.length_b   1.000
_cell.length_c   1.000
_cell.angle_alpha   90.00
_cell.angle_beta   90.00
_cell.angle_gamma   90.00
#
_symmetry.space_group_name_H-M   'P 1'
#
loop_
_entity.id
_entity.type
_entity.pdbx_description
1 polymer ?
#
loop_
_entity_poly.entity_id
_entity_poly.type
_entity_poly.pdbx_seq_one_letter_code
_entity_poly.pdbx_strand_id
1 'polypeptide(L)'
;MQYDLLIKNGYVVDYASAREGYFDVAVQNGMIAAVESSIGGSAVQELDASGKLVLPGLVDSHVHASAWLGGSYAHTMLVKAGVTSALDMSGPGTSVLELAREYGTGLNLATIEYVRPGHTVSSDDPSSAELQQLITKVQRQGSLGIKLLGGHYPLTVAAPARAIRAAAELGAYTAFHAGTAAHGSNIEGMLEAVELADGNPLHLAHINAYCRGTVLPEAEETELALKALAANPNISCESYLSPLNGTSAEIVDGLPGSMVTRRCLKTGGFKEDEAGMEEALLSGWAQVNYPQGQEMTLLTGEAARDYWRGQQTLVSVSFAVNPVGPRVRLATAKKADGSFAVDAVSTDGGGIPRNVLLPAGLALVDLGGLSLQELVAKISYQPARLLGLANKGSLTAGRDADITIVDRLQRSAFATIIGGQVCYMDGKVLGRGGRIITTAAGADYVRSQGLEPLVVDLADSSLLQKAQKR
;
A
#
# COMPACT_ATOMS: atom_id res chain seq x y z
N MET A 1 38.09 -9.76 -0.02
CA MET A 1 36.78 -10.23 0.51
C MET A 1 35.88 -10.45 -0.70
N GLN A 2 35.14 -11.52 -0.76
CA GLN A 2 34.21 -11.81 -1.85
C GLN A 2 32.79 -11.48 -1.35
N TYR A 3 32.09 -10.60 -2.04
CA TYR A 3 30.72 -10.26 -1.75
C TYR A 3 29.72 -11.19 -2.44
N ASP A 4 28.50 -11.25 -1.98
CA ASP A 4 27.44 -11.99 -2.68
C ASP A 4 26.98 -11.22 -3.92
N LEU A 5 26.79 -9.90 -3.75
CA LEU A 5 26.38 -8.99 -4.82
C LEU A 5 27.15 -7.66 -4.70
N LEU A 6 27.59 -7.12 -5.84
CA LEU A 6 28.19 -5.79 -5.93
C LEU A 6 27.47 -4.99 -7.02
N ILE A 7 26.84 -3.88 -6.62
CA ILE A 7 26.18 -2.94 -7.51
C ILE A 7 27.15 -1.78 -7.72
N LYS A 8 27.52 -1.50 -8.97
CA LYS A 8 28.54 -0.52 -9.32
C LYS A 8 27.98 0.68 -10.06
N ASN A 9 28.63 1.82 -9.90
CA ASN A 9 28.43 3.05 -10.67
C ASN A 9 27.01 3.65 -10.55
N GLY A 10 26.22 3.27 -9.55
CA GLY A 10 24.85 3.75 -9.38
C GLY A 10 24.77 5.13 -8.75
N TYR A 11 23.74 5.91 -9.11
CA TYR A 11 23.40 7.13 -8.37
C TYR A 11 22.54 6.76 -7.16
N VAL A 12 23.18 6.62 -6.01
CA VAL A 12 22.51 6.24 -4.76
C VAL A 12 21.73 7.41 -4.19
N VAL A 13 20.50 7.16 -3.75
CA VAL A 13 19.69 8.11 -2.98
C VAL A 13 19.16 7.39 -1.74
N ASP A 14 19.60 7.78 -0.56
CA ASP A 14 19.19 7.21 0.72
C ASP A 14 18.86 8.32 1.72
N TYR A 15 17.56 8.48 1.99
CA TYR A 15 17.06 9.51 2.92
C TYR A 15 17.58 9.32 4.35
N ALA A 16 17.63 8.07 4.83
CA ALA A 16 18.00 7.78 6.22
C ALA A 16 19.44 8.19 6.55
N SER A 17 20.36 8.08 5.60
CA SER A 17 21.76 8.50 5.75
C SER A 17 22.07 9.85 5.11
N ALA A 18 21.06 10.54 4.57
CA ALA A 18 21.19 11.77 3.78
C ALA A 18 22.21 11.63 2.63
N ARG A 19 22.38 10.40 2.08
CA ARG A 19 23.33 10.12 1.01
C ARG A 19 22.70 10.35 -0.34
N GLU A 20 23.38 11.11 -1.20
CA GLU A 20 22.98 11.31 -2.58
C GLU A 20 24.22 11.52 -3.45
N GLY A 21 24.44 10.65 -4.45
CA GLY A 21 25.58 10.70 -5.34
C GLY A 21 25.94 9.33 -5.94
N TYR A 22 27.09 9.27 -6.62
CA TYR A 22 27.59 8.04 -7.23
C TYR A 22 28.34 7.20 -6.19
N PHE A 23 27.83 5.98 -5.97
CA PHE A 23 28.38 5.01 -5.03
C PHE A 23 28.24 3.59 -5.56
N ASP A 24 29.14 2.72 -5.13
CA ASP A 24 28.99 1.27 -5.20
C ASP A 24 28.26 0.78 -3.94
N VAL A 25 27.48 -0.28 -4.06
CA VAL A 25 26.79 -0.96 -2.95
C VAL A 25 27.20 -2.40 -2.91
N ALA A 26 27.83 -2.85 -1.82
CA ALA A 26 28.18 -4.24 -1.58
C ALA A 26 27.16 -4.92 -0.66
N VAL A 27 26.81 -6.16 -0.99
CA VAL A 27 25.90 -7.00 -0.23
C VAL A 27 26.62 -8.28 0.21
N GLN A 28 26.43 -8.65 1.47
CA GLN A 28 26.97 -9.88 2.05
C GLN A 28 25.94 -10.49 3.00
N ASN A 29 25.64 -11.78 2.83
CA ASN A 29 24.70 -12.52 3.68
C ASN A 29 23.32 -11.85 3.78
N GLY A 30 22.81 -11.31 2.65
CA GLY A 30 21.52 -10.64 2.59
C GLY A 30 21.45 -9.25 3.22
N MET A 31 22.58 -8.68 3.63
CA MET A 31 22.69 -7.38 4.28
C MET A 31 23.58 -6.43 3.48
N ILE A 32 23.33 -5.13 3.60
CA ILE A 32 24.24 -4.10 3.08
C ILE A 32 25.57 -4.21 3.84
N ALA A 33 26.63 -4.52 3.15
CA ALA A 33 27.99 -4.61 3.72
C ALA A 33 28.71 -3.26 3.70
N ALA A 34 28.61 -2.53 2.57
CA ALA A 34 29.22 -1.23 2.41
C ALA A 34 28.49 -0.40 1.33
N VAL A 35 28.58 0.94 1.45
CA VAL A 35 28.18 1.90 0.41
C VAL A 35 29.28 2.96 0.33
N GLU A 36 30.11 2.90 -0.69
CA GLU A 36 31.32 3.72 -0.84
C GLU A 36 31.46 4.21 -2.30
N SER A 37 32.25 5.27 -2.50
CA SER A 37 32.46 5.85 -3.84
C SER A 37 33.11 4.85 -4.83
N SER A 38 33.84 3.87 -4.32
CA SER A 38 34.40 2.76 -5.07
C SER A 38 34.69 1.60 -4.13
N ILE A 39 34.16 0.43 -4.45
CA ILE A 39 34.38 -0.80 -3.69
C ILE A 39 35.26 -1.74 -4.52
N GLY A 40 36.42 -2.08 -3.98
CA GLY A 40 37.30 -3.10 -4.53
C GLY A 40 36.91 -4.52 -4.09
N GLY A 41 37.43 -5.51 -4.76
CA GLY A 41 37.19 -6.93 -4.48
C GLY A 41 36.38 -7.60 -5.59
N SER A 42 36.00 -8.86 -5.36
CA SER A 42 35.16 -9.65 -6.27
C SER A 42 33.78 -9.89 -5.64
N ALA A 43 32.80 -10.17 -6.46
CA ALA A 43 31.48 -10.61 -6.01
C ALA A 43 31.05 -11.87 -6.76
N VAL A 44 30.13 -12.63 -6.20
CA VAL A 44 29.50 -13.75 -6.90
C VAL A 44 28.69 -13.22 -8.09
N GLN A 45 28.00 -12.08 -7.88
CA GLN A 45 27.26 -11.36 -8.92
C GLN A 45 27.66 -9.88 -8.91
N GLU A 46 27.88 -9.31 -10.09
CA GLU A 46 28.06 -7.86 -10.25
C GLU A 46 26.96 -7.29 -11.14
N LEU A 47 26.41 -6.14 -10.75
CA LEU A 47 25.42 -5.37 -11.52
C LEU A 47 25.97 -3.98 -11.80
N ASP A 48 26.04 -3.61 -13.06
CA ASP A 48 26.34 -2.24 -13.46
C ASP A 48 25.06 -1.39 -13.43
N ALA A 49 25.03 -0.42 -12.53
CA ALA A 49 23.94 0.54 -12.37
C ALA A 49 24.26 1.91 -13.00
N SER A 50 25.19 1.96 -13.96
CA SER A 50 25.54 3.19 -14.69
C SER A 50 24.28 3.85 -15.28
N GLY A 51 24.09 5.15 -15.01
CA GLY A 51 22.92 5.92 -15.45
C GLY A 51 21.60 5.58 -14.76
N LYS A 52 21.60 4.77 -13.70
CA LYS A 52 20.42 4.38 -12.94
C LYS A 52 20.47 4.93 -11.52
N LEU A 53 19.28 5.10 -10.90
CA LEU A 53 19.17 5.37 -9.48
C LEU A 53 19.24 4.04 -8.71
N VAL A 54 19.90 4.08 -7.55
CA VAL A 54 19.92 2.98 -6.58
C VAL A 54 19.29 3.46 -5.29
N LEU A 55 18.12 2.94 -4.98
CA LEU A 55 17.28 3.34 -3.85
C LEU A 55 17.19 2.20 -2.84
N PRO A 56 16.94 2.49 -1.55
CA PRO A 56 16.40 1.47 -0.65
C PRO A 56 15.16 0.86 -1.26
N GLY A 57 14.92 -0.42 -1.04
CA GLY A 57 13.76 -1.13 -1.55
C GLY A 57 12.47 -0.39 -1.23
N LEU A 58 11.58 -0.31 -2.22
CA LEU A 58 10.31 0.38 -2.03
C LEU A 58 9.43 -0.39 -1.04
N VAL A 59 8.77 0.35 -0.18
CA VAL A 59 7.81 -0.17 0.80
C VAL A 59 6.43 0.42 0.52
N ASP A 60 5.49 -0.43 0.13
CA ASP A 60 4.13 0.00 -0.15
C ASP A 60 3.23 -0.32 1.05
N SER A 61 2.83 0.72 1.77
CA SER A 61 2.04 0.59 3.00
C SER A 61 0.55 0.32 2.77
N HIS A 62 0.10 0.18 1.52
CA HIS A 62 -1.29 -0.14 1.19
C HIS A 62 -1.38 -0.82 -0.18
N VAL A 63 -1.57 -2.13 -0.17
CA VAL A 63 -1.81 -2.92 -1.38
C VAL A 63 -2.99 -3.89 -1.19
N HIS A 64 -3.43 -4.52 -2.29
CA HIS A 64 -4.40 -5.58 -2.35
C HIS A 64 -3.73 -6.84 -2.91
N ALA A 65 -3.50 -7.83 -2.05
CA ALA A 65 -2.81 -9.08 -2.37
C ALA A 65 -3.61 -10.33 -1.95
N SER A 66 -4.90 -10.17 -1.62
CA SER A 66 -5.82 -11.28 -1.35
C SER A 66 -6.50 -11.77 -2.63
N ALA A 67 -7.06 -12.96 -2.60
CA ALA A 67 -7.61 -13.65 -3.77
C ALA A 67 -8.71 -12.85 -4.50
N TRP A 68 -9.56 -12.15 -3.77
CA TRP A 68 -10.71 -11.45 -4.34
C TRP A 68 -10.39 -10.14 -5.07
N LEU A 69 -9.14 -9.64 -4.96
CA LEU A 69 -8.68 -8.44 -5.66
C LEU A 69 -7.43 -8.70 -6.52
N GLY A 70 -7.37 -9.87 -7.16
CA GLY A 70 -6.29 -10.22 -8.08
C GLY A 70 -4.96 -10.54 -7.41
N GLY A 71 -4.97 -11.04 -6.16
CA GLY A 71 -3.79 -11.24 -5.33
C GLY A 71 -2.74 -12.18 -5.90
N SER A 72 -3.11 -13.17 -6.74
CA SER A 72 -2.15 -14.02 -7.46
C SER A 72 -1.23 -13.23 -8.39
N TYR A 73 -1.70 -12.11 -8.94
CA TYR A 73 -0.91 -11.20 -9.79
C TYR A 73 -0.11 -10.18 -8.98
N ALA A 74 -0.54 -9.89 -7.74
CA ALA A 74 0.07 -8.87 -6.90
C ALA A 74 1.57 -9.07 -6.71
N HIS A 75 1.99 -10.33 -6.48
CA HIS A 75 3.40 -10.66 -6.24
C HIS A 75 4.29 -10.27 -7.44
N THR A 76 3.88 -10.66 -8.66
CA THR A 76 4.58 -10.30 -9.88
C THR A 76 4.55 -8.78 -10.14
N MET A 77 3.37 -8.17 -10.02
CA MET A 77 3.19 -6.74 -10.32
C MET A 77 3.96 -5.85 -9.35
N LEU A 78 4.00 -6.19 -8.06
CA LEU A 78 4.72 -5.42 -7.04
C LEU A 78 6.24 -5.52 -7.23
N VAL A 79 6.79 -6.72 -7.43
CA VAL A 79 8.24 -6.85 -7.62
C VAL A 79 8.71 -6.17 -8.91
N LYS A 80 7.90 -6.17 -9.97
CA LYS A 80 8.14 -5.41 -11.21
C LYS A 80 8.05 -3.90 -11.01
N ALA A 81 7.23 -3.45 -10.07
CA ALA A 81 7.14 -2.03 -9.70
C ALA A 81 8.26 -1.57 -8.76
N GLY A 82 9.19 -2.45 -8.37
CA GLY A 82 10.30 -2.11 -7.48
C GLY A 82 9.98 -2.29 -5.99
N VAL A 83 8.81 -2.80 -5.65
CA VAL A 83 8.40 -3.01 -4.25
C VAL A 83 9.10 -4.23 -3.67
N THR A 84 9.70 -4.07 -2.50
CA THR A 84 10.40 -5.14 -1.75
C THR A 84 9.63 -5.58 -0.53
N SER A 85 8.80 -4.68 0.02
CA SER A 85 7.95 -4.94 1.18
C SER A 85 6.60 -4.26 1.00
N ALA A 86 5.50 -4.92 1.41
CA ALA A 86 4.17 -4.35 1.27
C ALA A 86 3.25 -4.74 2.45
N LEU A 87 2.21 -3.91 2.71
CA LEU A 87 1.12 -4.22 3.61
C LEU A 87 -0.17 -4.47 2.82
N ASP A 88 -0.67 -5.72 2.84
CA ASP A 88 -2.01 -6.01 2.36
C ASP A 88 -3.05 -5.44 3.33
N MET A 89 -3.97 -4.66 2.79
CA MET A 89 -5.10 -4.07 3.53
C MET A 89 -6.46 -4.62 3.07
N SER A 90 -6.46 -5.68 2.26
CA SER A 90 -7.71 -6.29 1.77
C SER A 90 -8.18 -7.47 2.63
N GLY A 91 -7.26 -8.26 3.19
CA GLY A 91 -7.62 -9.50 3.89
C GLY A 91 -8.48 -10.47 3.04
N PRO A 92 -8.87 -11.64 3.54
CA PRO A 92 -8.46 -12.20 4.82
C PRO A 92 -6.98 -12.59 4.83
N GLY A 93 -6.34 -12.46 6.00
CA GLY A 93 -4.91 -12.73 6.14
C GLY A 93 -4.50 -14.13 5.71
N THR A 94 -5.34 -15.14 5.95
CA THR A 94 -5.08 -16.52 5.52
C THR A 94 -4.97 -16.65 4.00
N SER A 95 -5.82 -15.96 3.24
CA SER A 95 -5.74 -15.93 1.77
C SER A 95 -4.44 -15.29 1.28
N VAL A 96 -3.98 -14.23 1.94
CA VAL A 96 -2.70 -13.57 1.61
C VAL A 96 -1.52 -14.54 1.83
N LEU A 97 -1.53 -15.31 2.92
CA LEU A 97 -0.49 -16.31 3.20
C LEU A 97 -0.50 -17.45 2.16
N GLU A 98 -1.68 -17.95 1.79
CA GLU A 98 -1.83 -18.98 0.75
C GLU A 98 -1.23 -18.51 -0.60
N LEU A 99 -1.60 -17.30 -1.03
CA LEU A 99 -1.08 -16.73 -2.29
C LEU A 99 0.42 -16.45 -2.22
N ALA A 100 0.95 -16.00 -1.07
CA ALA A 100 2.38 -15.82 -0.88
C ALA A 100 3.16 -17.13 -1.02
N ARG A 101 2.60 -18.24 -0.53
CA ARG A 101 3.19 -19.59 -0.68
C ARG A 101 3.20 -20.05 -2.14
N GLU A 102 2.10 -19.82 -2.88
CA GLU A 102 1.91 -20.34 -4.24
C GLU A 102 2.55 -19.45 -5.32
N TYR A 103 2.43 -18.13 -5.16
CA TYR A 103 2.80 -17.14 -6.19
C TYR A 103 3.94 -16.21 -5.75
N GLY A 104 4.57 -16.48 -4.61
CA GLY A 104 5.61 -15.62 -4.06
C GLY A 104 6.78 -15.39 -5.01
N THR A 105 7.24 -14.14 -5.05
CA THR A 105 8.34 -13.65 -5.91
C THR A 105 9.51 -13.07 -5.10
N GLY A 106 9.61 -13.45 -3.82
CA GLY A 106 10.62 -12.95 -2.88
C GLY A 106 10.13 -11.80 -1.98
N LEU A 107 8.94 -11.24 -2.22
CA LEU A 107 8.39 -10.11 -1.44
C LEU A 107 8.30 -10.38 0.06
N ASN A 108 8.54 -9.33 0.86
CA ASN A 108 8.16 -9.30 2.26
C ASN A 108 6.73 -8.75 2.36
N LEU A 109 5.78 -9.54 2.83
CA LEU A 109 4.37 -9.16 2.82
C LEU A 109 3.78 -9.18 4.23
N ALA A 110 3.22 -8.07 4.67
CA ALA A 110 2.38 -7.96 5.86
C ALA A 110 0.91 -8.04 5.47
N THR A 111 0.05 -8.41 6.41
CA THR A 111 -1.40 -8.38 6.23
C THR A 111 -2.09 -7.88 7.50
N ILE A 112 -3.27 -7.26 7.33
CA ILE A 112 -4.22 -6.96 8.39
C ILE A 112 -5.60 -7.51 7.99
N GLU A 113 -6.36 -7.95 9.00
CA GLU A 113 -7.66 -8.57 8.78
C GLU A 113 -8.77 -7.52 8.74
N TYR A 114 -9.72 -7.65 7.85
CA TYR A 114 -10.86 -6.74 7.79
C TYR A 114 -11.89 -7.02 8.90
N VAL A 115 -12.53 -5.95 9.38
CA VAL A 115 -13.70 -6.03 10.26
C VAL A 115 -14.95 -5.95 9.39
N ARG A 116 -15.63 -7.09 9.20
CA ARG A 116 -16.79 -7.22 8.32
C ARG A 116 -17.96 -7.87 9.05
N PRO A 117 -19.12 -7.19 9.14
CA PRO A 117 -20.36 -7.75 9.68
C PRO A 117 -20.78 -9.05 8.97
N GLY A 118 -21.21 -10.02 9.76
CA GLY A 118 -21.65 -11.33 9.27
C GLY A 118 -20.51 -12.23 8.76
N HIS A 119 -19.24 -11.80 8.88
CA HIS A 119 -18.09 -12.61 8.48
C HIS A 119 -17.01 -12.68 9.58
N THR A 120 -16.35 -11.58 9.93
CA THR A 120 -15.32 -11.55 10.98
C THR A 120 -15.88 -11.08 12.31
N VAL A 121 -17.00 -10.38 12.30
CA VAL A 121 -17.78 -9.95 13.45
C VAL A 121 -19.26 -10.26 13.23
N SER A 122 -20.03 -10.41 14.34
CA SER A 122 -21.43 -10.86 14.30
C SER A 122 -22.38 -9.84 13.63
N SER A 123 -22.14 -8.54 13.83
CA SER A 123 -22.99 -7.45 13.34
C SER A 123 -22.17 -6.20 13.01
N ASP A 124 -22.86 -5.15 12.58
CA ASP A 124 -22.30 -3.80 12.35
C ASP A 124 -22.01 -3.03 13.65
N ASP A 125 -22.44 -3.60 14.80
CA ASP A 125 -22.17 -3.04 16.14
C ASP A 125 -21.44 -4.05 17.06
N PRO A 126 -20.25 -4.54 16.70
CA PRO A 126 -19.52 -5.53 17.49
C PRO A 126 -19.12 -4.98 18.86
N SER A 127 -19.19 -5.82 19.88
CA SER A 127 -18.76 -5.49 21.23
C SER A 127 -17.24 -5.36 21.33
N SER A 128 -16.74 -4.65 22.35
CA SER A 128 -15.31 -4.58 22.65
C SER A 128 -14.68 -5.96 22.87
N ALA A 129 -15.38 -6.87 23.53
CA ALA A 129 -14.89 -8.23 23.77
C ALA A 129 -14.74 -9.02 22.45
N GLU A 130 -15.71 -8.91 21.54
CA GLU A 130 -15.65 -9.54 20.22
C GLU A 130 -14.49 -9.00 19.38
N LEU A 131 -14.28 -7.68 19.39
CA LEU A 131 -13.17 -7.04 18.71
C LEU A 131 -11.80 -7.46 19.27
N GLN A 132 -11.66 -7.54 20.60
CA GLN A 132 -10.44 -8.02 21.24
C GLN A 132 -10.15 -9.49 20.88
N GLN A 133 -11.18 -10.34 20.83
CA GLN A 133 -11.05 -11.73 20.40
C GLN A 133 -10.60 -11.82 18.94
N LEU A 134 -11.21 -11.04 18.05
CA LEU A 134 -10.82 -10.97 16.64
C LEU A 134 -9.35 -10.57 16.50
N ILE A 135 -8.95 -9.45 17.12
CA ILE A 135 -7.58 -8.93 17.04
C ILE A 135 -6.58 -9.97 17.55
N THR A 136 -6.82 -10.58 18.72
CA THR A 136 -5.96 -11.61 19.29
C THR A 136 -5.84 -12.81 18.36
N LYS A 137 -6.95 -13.26 17.78
CA LYS A 137 -7.00 -14.39 16.83
C LYS A 137 -6.14 -14.09 15.60
N VAL A 138 -6.33 -12.94 14.95
CA VAL A 138 -5.66 -12.63 13.69
C VAL A 138 -4.17 -12.36 13.88
N GLN A 139 -3.76 -11.78 15.01
CA GLN A 139 -2.33 -11.66 15.36
C GLN A 139 -1.67 -13.01 15.48
N ARG A 140 -2.32 -13.99 16.16
CA ARG A 140 -1.83 -15.37 16.23
C ARG A 140 -1.81 -16.09 14.89
N GLN A 141 -2.59 -15.63 13.91
CA GLN A 141 -2.63 -16.14 12.54
C GLN A 141 -1.69 -15.38 11.59
N GLY A 142 -0.79 -14.55 12.12
CA GLY A 142 0.25 -13.87 11.34
C GLY A 142 -0.08 -12.47 10.85
N SER A 143 -1.31 -11.98 11.05
CA SER A 143 -1.68 -10.59 10.71
C SER A 143 -1.13 -9.60 11.75
N LEU A 144 -0.81 -8.37 11.33
CA LEU A 144 -0.35 -7.31 12.23
C LEU A 144 -1.50 -6.67 13.05
N GLY A 145 -2.74 -6.81 12.59
CA GLY A 145 -3.90 -6.21 13.22
C GLY A 145 -5.14 -6.21 12.35
N ILE A 146 -5.90 -5.10 12.34
CA ILE A 146 -7.21 -5.02 11.72
C ILE A 146 -7.36 -3.83 10.76
N LYS A 147 -8.29 -3.98 9.79
CA LYS A 147 -8.76 -2.94 8.87
C LYS A 147 -10.25 -2.68 9.06
N LEU A 148 -10.62 -1.43 9.33
CA LEU A 148 -11.99 -0.96 9.25
C LEU A 148 -12.30 -0.56 7.80
N LEU A 149 -13.39 -1.09 7.23
CA LEU A 149 -13.78 -0.95 5.81
C LEU A 149 -15.04 -0.08 5.64
N GLY A 150 -15.05 1.13 6.22
CA GLY A 150 -16.22 1.98 6.25
C GLY A 150 -16.81 2.36 4.89
N GLY A 151 -16.00 2.41 3.83
CA GLY A 151 -16.49 2.62 2.47
C GLY A 151 -17.26 1.44 1.87
N HIS A 152 -17.04 0.22 2.36
CA HIS A 152 -17.62 -1.02 1.82
C HIS A 152 -18.58 -1.69 2.81
N TYR A 153 -18.21 -1.76 4.08
CA TYR A 153 -18.96 -2.41 5.16
C TYR A 153 -19.03 -1.47 6.36
N PRO A 154 -19.85 -0.41 6.29
CA PRO A 154 -19.93 0.58 7.34
C PRO A 154 -20.44 -0.06 8.64
N LEU A 155 -19.78 0.29 9.74
CA LEU A 155 -20.18 -0.05 11.10
C LEU A 155 -21.05 1.07 11.67
N THR A 156 -21.75 0.83 12.80
CA THR A 156 -22.37 1.91 13.58
C THR A 156 -21.32 2.92 14.03
N VAL A 157 -21.72 4.17 14.28
CA VAL A 157 -20.77 5.26 14.60
C VAL A 157 -19.85 4.93 15.78
N ALA A 158 -20.34 4.23 16.80
CA ALA A 158 -19.54 3.92 17.98
C ALA A 158 -18.57 2.72 17.82
N ALA A 159 -18.82 1.84 16.86
CA ALA A 159 -18.04 0.60 16.71
C ALA A 159 -16.58 0.84 16.26
N PRO A 160 -16.27 1.75 15.33
CA PRO A 160 -14.88 2.07 14.99
C PRO A 160 -14.07 2.57 16.19
N ALA A 161 -14.62 3.42 17.04
CA ALA A 161 -13.91 3.89 18.24
C ALA A 161 -13.56 2.75 19.20
N ARG A 162 -14.49 1.77 19.37
CA ARG A 162 -14.21 0.56 20.16
C ARG A 162 -13.10 -0.28 19.54
N ALA A 163 -13.13 -0.44 18.20
CA ALA A 163 -12.12 -1.23 17.49
C ALA A 163 -10.73 -0.59 17.56
N ILE A 164 -10.63 0.72 17.35
CA ILE A 164 -9.37 1.48 17.43
C ILE A 164 -8.80 1.37 18.87
N ARG A 165 -9.63 1.55 19.88
CA ARG A 165 -9.21 1.42 21.28
C ARG A 165 -8.74 0.00 21.61
N ALA A 166 -9.52 -1.01 21.23
CA ALA A 166 -9.16 -2.41 21.47
C ALA A 166 -7.82 -2.79 20.81
N ALA A 167 -7.58 -2.28 19.60
CA ALA A 167 -6.33 -2.49 18.89
C ALA A 167 -5.15 -1.76 19.58
N ALA A 168 -5.36 -0.53 20.04
CA ALA A 168 -4.33 0.22 20.78
C ALA A 168 -3.96 -0.50 22.09
N GLU A 169 -4.94 -1.00 22.85
CA GLU A 169 -4.73 -1.78 24.09
C GLU A 169 -3.94 -3.07 23.84
N LEU A 170 -4.13 -3.71 22.69
CA LEU A 170 -3.45 -4.95 22.30
C LEU A 170 -2.15 -4.74 21.51
N GLY A 171 -1.73 -3.50 21.31
CA GLY A 171 -0.55 -3.18 20.49
C GLY A 171 -0.67 -3.64 19.04
N ALA A 172 -1.87 -3.65 18.49
CA ALA A 172 -2.16 -4.10 17.14
C ALA A 172 -2.18 -2.93 16.14
N TYR A 173 -1.79 -3.21 14.89
CA TYR A 173 -1.91 -2.25 13.80
C TYR A 173 -3.37 -2.03 13.45
N THR A 174 -3.79 -0.77 13.31
CA THR A 174 -5.16 -0.45 12.91
C THR A 174 -5.15 0.50 11.73
N ALA A 175 -5.80 0.09 10.64
CA ALA A 175 -6.06 0.97 9.50
C ALA A 175 -7.56 1.20 9.31
N PHE A 176 -7.92 2.38 8.81
CA PHE A 176 -9.32 2.75 8.57
C PHE A 176 -9.49 3.35 7.18
N HIS A 177 -10.26 2.67 6.32
CA HIS A 177 -10.95 3.28 5.19
C HIS A 177 -12.17 3.99 5.76
N ALA A 178 -12.06 5.30 5.97
CA ALA A 178 -13.03 6.08 6.72
C ALA A 178 -14.46 6.01 6.14
N GLY A 179 -15.41 6.06 7.03
CA GLY A 179 -16.85 6.00 6.78
C GLY A 179 -17.55 5.13 7.83
N THR A 180 -18.75 5.54 8.21
CA THR A 180 -19.65 4.84 9.13
C THR A 180 -21.06 4.79 8.54
N ALA A 181 -22.01 4.27 9.29
CA ALA A 181 -23.43 4.34 8.93
C ALA A 181 -23.95 5.80 8.85
N ALA A 182 -23.30 6.76 9.52
CA ALA A 182 -23.69 8.17 9.49
C ALA A 182 -23.07 8.92 8.32
N HIS A 183 -21.76 8.74 8.08
CA HIS A 183 -21.02 9.44 7.04
C HIS A 183 -20.38 8.45 6.08
N GLY A 184 -20.46 8.71 4.78
CA GLY A 184 -19.83 7.89 3.76
C GLY A 184 -18.31 8.08 3.71
N SER A 185 -17.66 7.39 2.77
CA SER A 185 -16.21 7.55 2.49
C SER A 185 -15.98 8.85 1.70
N ASN A 186 -15.98 9.97 2.40
CA ASN A 186 -15.79 11.35 1.94
C ASN A 186 -15.08 12.16 3.04
N ILE A 187 -14.98 13.47 2.87
CA ILE A 187 -14.32 14.35 3.86
C ILE A 187 -15.01 14.33 5.23
N GLU A 188 -16.34 14.24 5.30
CA GLU A 188 -17.08 14.17 6.58
C GLU A 188 -16.73 12.88 7.31
N GLY A 189 -16.74 11.73 6.62
CA GLY A 189 -16.34 10.44 7.19
C GLY A 189 -14.86 10.40 7.60
N MET A 190 -13.99 11.11 6.90
CA MET A 190 -12.58 11.25 7.32
C MET A 190 -12.45 12.05 8.61
N LEU A 191 -13.17 13.18 8.74
CA LEU A 191 -13.15 13.99 9.96
C LEU A 191 -13.74 13.23 11.14
N GLU A 192 -14.86 12.51 10.93
CA GLU A 192 -15.44 11.61 11.93
C GLU A 192 -14.42 10.52 12.36
N ALA A 193 -13.68 9.91 11.44
CA ALA A 193 -12.67 8.90 11.77
C ALA A 193 -11.54 9.45 12.65
N VAL A 194 -11.15 10.72 12.44
CA VAL A 194 -10.17 11.40 13.29
C VAL A 194 -10.72 11.61 14.71
N GLU A 195 -11.98 12.01 14.85
CA GLU A 195 -12.65 12.16 16.15
C GLU A 195 -12.79 10.82 16.87
N LEU A 196 -13.22 9.77 16.16
CA LEU A 196 -13.38 8.41 16.69
C LEU A 196 -12.05 7.77 17.14
N ALA A 197 -10.93 8.22 16.61
CA ALA A 197 -9.62 7.78 17.08
C ALA A 197 -9.34 8.22 18.52
N ASP A 198 -9.93 9.33 18.99
CA ASP A 198 -9.85 9.82 20.37
C ASP A 198 -8.41 9.77 20.92
N GLY A 199 -7.44 10.19 20.08
CA GLY A 199 -6.02 10.20 20.41
C GLY A 199 -5.32 8.83 20.38
N ASN A 200 -6.02 7.73 20.09
CA ASN A 200 -5.39 6.44 19.84
C ASN A 200 -4.68 6.42 18.47
N PRO A 201 -3.65 5.58 18.31
CA PRO A 201 -2.95 5.43 17.04
C PRO A 201 -3.90 4.91 15.96
N LEU A 202 -3.91 5.58 14.83
CA LEU A 202 -4.73 5.17 13.69
C LEU A 202 -4.01 5.44 12.38
N HIS A 203 -3.97 4.48 11.47
CA HIS A 203 -3.60 4.67 10.08
C HIS A 203 -4.85 4.99 9.25
N LEU A 204 -5.02 6.26 8.86
CA LEU A 204 -6.04 6.65 7.89
C LEU A 204 -5.57 6.33 6.47
N ALA A 205 -6.27 5.40 5.84
CA ALA A 205 -5.93 4.93 4.51
C ALA A 205 -6.27 5.98 3.43
N HIS A 206 -5.43 6.06 2.39
CA HIS A 206 -5.66 6.75 1.11
C HIS A 206 -6.38 8.12 1.21
N ILE A 207 -5.80 9.07 1.96
CA ILE A 207 -6.43 10.38 2.28
C ILE A 207 -7.01 11.08 1.05
N ASN A 208 -6.37 11.00 -0.12
CA ASN A 208 -6.88 11.60 -1.35
C ASN A 208 -8.24 11.06 -1.79
N ALA A 209 -8.64 9.86 -1.34
CA ALA A 209 -9.94 9.29 -1.66
C ALA A 209 -11.11 10.02 -0.98
N TYR A 210 -10.85 10.80 0.07
CA TYR A 210 -11.84 11.60 0.78
C TYR A 210 -11.97 13.04 0.25
N CYS A 211 -11.05 13.45 -0.66
CA CYS A 211 -10.94 14.80 -1.19
C CYS A 211 -11.29 14.85 -2.68
N ARG A 212 -12.42 14.22 -3.07
CA ARG A 212 -12.85 14.10 -4.48
C ARG A 212 -13.82 15.18 -4.93
N GLY A 213 -14.13 16.16 -4.09
CA GLY A 213 -15.12 17.19 -4.40
C GLY A 213 -16.55 16.69 -4.29
N THR A 214 -16.81 15.72 -3.41
CA THR A 214 -18.15 15.11 -3.28
C THR A 214 -19.05 15.79 -2.25
N VAL A 215 -18.50 16.58 -1.35
CA VAL A 215 -19.20 17.34 -0.30
C VAL A 215 -18.95 18.84 -0.49
N LEU A 216 -17.66 19.21 -0.64
CA LEU A 216 -17.18 20.57 -0.90
C LEU A 216 -16.27 20.55 -2.13
N PRO A 217 -15.88 21.70 -2.69
CA PRO A 217 -14.84 21.75 -3.72
C PRO A 217 -13.58 20.99 -3.29
N GLU A 218 -12.94 20.22 -4.20
CA GLU A 218 -11.82 19.33 -3.89
C GLU A 218 -10.66 20.01 -3.14
N ALA A 219 -10.41 21.29 -3.45
CA ALA A 219 -9.37 22.07 -2.79
C ALA A 219 -9.73 22.35 -1.33
N GLU A 220 -10.99 22.64 -1.03
CA GLU A 220 -11.48 22.89 0.33
C GLU A 220 -11.44 21.59 1.16
N GLU A 221 -11.91 20.45 0.58
CA GLU A 221 -11.80 19.14 1.23
C GLU A 221 -10.35 18.80 1.57
N THR A 222 -9.42 19.09 0.63
CA THR A 222 -7.98 18.84 0.83
C THR A 222 -7.40 19.67 1.97
N GLU A 223 -7.72 20.96 2.06
CA GLU A 223 -7.22 21.80 3.16
C GLU A 223 -7.85 21.43 4.50
N LEU A 224 -9.13 21.01 4.54
CA LEU A 224 -9.74 20.46 5.75
C LEU A 224 -9.04 19.20 6.23
N ALA A 225 -8.73 18.28 5.31
CA ALA A 225 -7.97 17.07 5.62
C ALA A 225 -6.58 17.38 6.19
N LEU A 226 -5.83 18.28 5.55
CA LEU A 226 -4.51 18.71 6.02
C LEU A 226 -4.57 19.37 7.40
N LYS A 227 -5.57 20.21 7.65
CA LYS A 227 -5.80 20.85 8.96
C LYS A 227 -6.10 19.81 10.04
N ALA A 228 -6.96 18.83 9.75
CA ALA A 228 -7.29 17.77 10.69
C ALA A 228 -6.06 16.91 11.03
N LEU A 229 -5.26 16.53 10.03
CA LEU A 229 -4.01 15.77 10.23
C LEU A 229 -2.97 16.55 11.04
N ALA A 230 -2.84 17.86 10.81
CA ALA A 230 -1.93 18.69 11.57
C ALA A 230 -2.32 18.82 13.06
N ALA A 231 -3.61 18.83 13.35
CA ALA A 231 -4.15 18.91 14.72
C ALA A 231 -4.12 17.57 15.48
N ASN A 232 -3.96 16.43 14.77
CA ASN A 232 -4.06 15.11 15.37
C ASN A 232 -2.80 14.26 15.09
N PRO A 233 -1.73 14.46 15.86
CA PRO A 233 -0.44 13.80 15.63
C PRO A 233 -0.46 12.28 15.86
N ASN A 234 -1.48 11.73 16.51
CA ASN A 234 -1.73 10.30 16.66
C ASN A 234 -2.14 9.61 15.36
N ILE A 235 -2.56 10.38 14.36
CA ILE A 235 -2.94 9.86 13.05
C ILE A 235 -1.69 9.70 12.19
N SER A 236 -1.51 8.52 11.61
CA SER A 236 -0.65 8.27 10.46
C SER A 236 -1.51 8.11 9.21
N CYS A 237 -0.96 8.41 8.05
CA CYS A 237 -1.74 8.33 6.82
C CYS A 237 -0.86 8.17 5.59
N GLU A 238 -1.47 7.73 4.52
CA GLU A 238 -0.88 7.68 3.19
C GLU A 238 -1.85 8.27 2.14
N SER A 239 -1.29 8.63 1.01
CA SER A 239 -2.03 9.00 -0.19
C SER A 239 -1.49 8.23 -1.39
N TYR A 240 -2.26 8.10 -2.46
CA TYR A 240 -1.78 7.50 -3.70
C TYR A 240 -1.86 8.45 -4.89
N LEU A 241 -0.97 8.22 -5.88
CA LEU A 241 -0.82 9.11 -7.04
C LEU A 241 -1.63 8.65 -8.26
N SER A 242 -2.22 7.44 -8.23
CA SER A 242 -3.04 6.95 -9.33
C SER A 242 -4.36 7.73 -9.47
N PRO A 243 -4.80 8.06 -10.71
CA PRO A 243 -6.14 8.58 -10.93
C PRO A 243 -7.23 7.54 -10.68
N LEU A 244 -6.87 6.26 -10.62
CA LEU A 244 -7.79 5.15 -10.61
C LEU A 244 -8.26 4.79 -9.19
N ASN A 245 -9.51 4.37 -9.08
CA ASN A 245 -10.12 3.74 -7.91
C ASN A 245 -10.65 2.37 -8.30
N GLY A 246 -10.23 1.30 -7.62
CA GLY A 246 -10.65 -0.08 -7.88
C GLY A 246 -11.88 -0.47 -7.07
N THR A 247 -12.79 -1.25 -7.68
CA THR A 247 -13.99 -1.78 -7.03
C THR A 247 -14.52 -3.01 -7.77
N SER A 248 -15.66 -3.59 -7.32
CA SER A 248 -16.37 -4.66 -8.02
C SER A 248 -17.32 -4.11 -9.08
N ALA A 249 -17.39 -4.78 -10.25
CA ALA A 249 -18.35 -4.49 -11.31
C ALA A 249 -19.56 -5.43 -11.27
N GLU A 250 -19.70 -6.24 -10.20
CA GLU A 250 -20.80 -7.17 -10.01
C GLU A 250 -22.15 -6.45 -10.00
N ILE A 251 -23.10 -6.98 -10.77
CA ILE A 251 -24.51 -6.54 -10.78
C ILE A 251 -25.36 -7.55 -10.02
N VAL A 252 -26.14 -7.06 -9.07
CA VAL A 252 -27.11 -7.83 -8.29
C VAL A 252 -28.48 -7.17 -8.45
N ASP A 253 -29.46 -7.89 -8.91
CA ASP A 253 -30.83 -7.39 -9.15
C ASP A 253 -30.88 -6.10 -10.00
N GLY A 254 -30.02 -6.05 -11.05
CA GLY A 254 -29.96 -4.92 -12.00
C GLY A 254 -29.19 -3.68 -11.48
N LEU A 255 -28.61 -3.75 -10.29
CA LEU A 255 -27.85 -2.67 -9.67
C LEU A 255 -26.42 -3.11 -9.32
N PRO A 256 -25.41 -2.21 -9.38
CA PRO A 256 -24.08 -2.56 -8.87
C PRO A 256 -24.16 -2.95 -7.40
N GLY A 257 -23.64 -4.13 -7.05
CA GLY A 257 -23.58 -4.61 -5.67
C GLY A 257 -22.71 -3.73 -4.76
N SER A 258 -21.68 -3.11 -5.32
CA SER A 258 -20.78 -2.20 -4.58
C SER A 258 -21.32 -0.76 -4.57
N MET A 259 -21.45 -0.19 -3.38
CA MET A 259 -21.78 1.24 -3.21
C MET A 259 -20.68 2.15 -3.78
N VAL A 260 -19.42 1.70 -3.77
CA VAL A 260 -18.32 2.44 -4.39
C VAL A 260 -18.51 2.54 -5.88
N THR A 261 -18.93 1.47 -6.55
CA THR A 261 -19.22 1.44 -7.99
C THR A 261 -20.36 2.39 -8.34
N ARG A 262 -21.45 2.39 -7.56
CA ARG A 262 -22.57 3.33 -7.76
C ARG A 262 -22.11 4.78 -7.69
N ARG A 263 -21.30 5.14 -6.69
CA ARG A 263 -20.73 6.48 -6.55
C ARG A 263 -19.80 6.85 -7.70
N CYS A 264 -18.98 5.91 -8.18
CA CYS A 264 -18.10 6.14 -9.32
C CYS A 264 -18.89 6.37 -10.63
N LEU A 265 -19.98 5.65 -10.85
CA LEU A 265 -20.90 5.87 -11.97
C LEU A 265 -21.54 7.25 -11.88
N LYS A 266 -22.10 7.61 -10.71
CA LYS A 266 -22.69 8.91 -10.47
C LYS A 266 -21.71 10.06 -10.72
N THR A 267 -20.45 9.92 -10.28
CA THR A 267 -19.41 10.93 -10.50
C THR A 267 -19.14 11.12 -11.99
N GLY A 268 -19.23 10.06 -12.80
CA GLY A 268 -19.10 10.12 -14.27
C GLY A 268 -20.37 10.57 -15.00
N GLY A 269 -21.47 10.85 -14.30
CA GLY A 269 -22.76 11.22 -14.90
C GLY A 269 -23.55 10.05 -15.47
N PHE A 270 -23.17 8.80 -15.12
CA PHE A 270 -23.88 7.59 -15.54
C PHE A 270 -24.96 7.20 -14.53
N LYS A 271 -25.98 6.44 -14.98
CA LYS A 271 -26.96 5.84 -14.10
C LYS A 271 -26.30 4.81 -13.17
N GLU A 272 -26.84 4.68 -11.97
CA GLU A 272 -26.35 3.75 -10.95
C GLU A 272 -27.00 2.34 -11.11
N ASP A 273 -27.06 1.83 -12.37
CA ASP A 273 -27.66 0.57 -12.75
C ASP A 273 -26.77 -0.19 -13.77
N GLU A 274 -27.23 -1.37 -14.22
CA GLU A 274 -26.51 -2.21 -15.18
C GLU A 274 -26.29 -1.49 -16.52
N ALA A 275 -27.29 -0.73 -17.01
CA ALA A 275 -27.17 0.00 -18.26
C ALA A 275 -26.13 1.13 -18.16
N GLY A 276 -26.13 1.89 -17.05
CA GLY A 276 -25.12 2.91 -16.82
C GLY A 276 -23.71 2.33 -16.63
N MET A 277 -23.58 1.12 -16.08
CA MET A 277 -22.29 0.41 -16.03
C MET A 277 -21.80 0.05 -17.43
N GLU A 278 -22.67 -0.46 -18.31
CA GLU A 278 -22.32 -0.75 -19.69
C GLU A 278 -21.90 0.50 -20.47
N GLU A 279 -22.64 1.59 -20.34
CA GLU A 279 -22.29 2.88 -20.95
C GLU A 279 -20.93 3.40 -20.45
N ALA A 280 -20.67 3.26 -19.16
CA ALA A 280 -19.39 3.66 -18.55
C ALA A 280 -18.21 2.83 -19.08
N LEU A 281 -18.40 1.52 -19.32
CA LEU A 281 -17.39 0.66 -19.94
C LEU A 281 -17.13 1.05 -21.40
N LEU A 282 -18.20 1.25 -22.18
CA LEU A 282 -18.11 1.63 -23.59
C LEU A 282 -17.41 2.99 -23.79
N SER A 283 -17.66 3.94 -22.89
CA SER A 283 -17.04 5.26 -22.92
C SER A 283 -15.58 5.27 -22.43
N GLY A 284 -15.11 4.18 -21.77
CA GLY A 284 -13.81 4.10 -21.12
C GLY A 284 -13.73 4.79 -19.75
N TRP A 285 -14.85 5.32 -19.21
CA TRP A 285 -14.93 5.81 -17.83
C TRP A 285 -14.69 4.72 -16.81
N ALA A 286 -15.30 3.55 -17.02
CA ALA A 286 -15.01 2.31 -16.32
C ALA A 286 -14.04 1.45 -17.14
N GLN A 287 -13.04 0.88 -16.49
CA GLN A 287 -12.00 0.07 -17.11
C GLN A 287 -11.94 -1.27 -16.37
N VAL A 288 -12.12 -2.38 -17.09
CA VAL A 288 -12.08 -3.72 -16.47
C VAL A 288 -10.64 -4.12 -16.17
N ASN A 289 -10.38 -4.57 -14.95
CA ASN A 289 -9.10 -5.19 -14.59
C ASN A 289 -9.05 -6.60 -15.22
N TYR A 290 -8.21 -6.75 -16.23
CA TYR A 290 -8.15 -7.94 -17.09
C TYR A 290 -6.83 -8.70 -16.89
N PRO A 291 -6.87 -10.02 -16.63
CA PRO A 291 -5.67 -10.81 -16.51
C PRO A 291 -5.00 -11.00 -17.87
N GLN A 292 -3.72 -10.64 -17.98
CA GLN A 292 -2.90 -10.81 -19.17
C GLN A 292 -1.54 -11.42 -18.78
N GLY A 293 -1.36 -12.70 -19.08
CA GLY A 293 -0.16 -13.42 -18.63
C GLY A 293 -0.08 -13.49 -17.11
N GLN A 294 0.97 -12.91 -16.55
CA GLN A 294 1.21 -12.85 -15.08
C GLN A 294 0.88 -11.48 -14.46
N GLU A 295 0.10 -10.67 -15.14
CA GLU A 295 -0.24 -9.31 -14.70
C GLU A 295 -1.71 -9.01 -14.94
N MET A 296 -2.20 -7.97 -14.26
CA MET A 296 -3.49 -7.36 -14.54
C MET A 296 -3.28 -6.11 -15.39
N THR A 297 -4.07 -5.97 -16.44
CA THR A 297 -4.11 -4.79 -17.32
C THR A 297 -5.51 -4.18 -17.31
N LEU A 298 -5.70 -3.10 -18.06
CA LEU A 298 -6.97 -2.41 -18.15
C LEU A 298 -7.58 -2.59 -19.54
N LEU A 299 -8.80 -3.11 -19.60
CA LEU A 299 -9.62 -3.11 -20.82
C LEU A 299 -10.60 -1.94 -20.81
N THR A 300 -10.85 -1.36 -21.98
CA THR A 300 -11.82 -0.28 -22.20
C THR A 300 -12.69 -0.58 -23.42
N GLY A 301 -13.81 0.13 -23.56
CA GLY A 301 -14.68 0.05 -24.73
C GLY A 301 -15.40 -1.30 -24.85
N GLU A 302 -15.63 -1.73 -26.09
CA GLU A 302 -16.34 -2.99 -26.37
C GLU A 302 -15.67 -4.22 -25.77
N ALA A 303 -14.34 -4.27 -25.78
CA ALA A 303 -13.60 -5.38 -25.19
C ALA A 303 -13.85 -5.51 -23.67
N ALA A 304 -13.92 -4.37 -22.96
CA ALA A 304 -14.24 -4.35 -21.54
C ALA A 304 -15.68 -4.82 -21.27
N ARG A 305 -16.65 -4.30 -22.04
CA ARG A 305 -18.06 -4.70 -21.94
C ARG A 305 -18.21 -6.20 -22.20
N ASP A 306 -17.62 -6.72 -23.27
CA ASP A 306 -17.77 -8.12 -23.68
C ASP A 306 -17.15 -9.06 -22.64
N TYR A 307 -15.98 -8.72 -22.12
CA TYR A 307 -15.36 -9.46 -21.03
C TYR A 307 -16.20 -9.43 -19.76
N TRP A 308 -16.69 -8.26 -19.33
CA TRP A 308 -17.57 -8.11 -18.16
C TRP A 308 -18.83 -8.95 -18.27
N ARG A 309 -19.51 -8.92 -19.43
CA ARG A 309 -20.68 -9.77 -19.69
C ARG A 309 -20.33 -11.26 -19.72
N GLY A 310 -19.21 -11.63 -20.35
CA GLY A 310 -18.72 -13.00 -20.43
C GLY A 310 -18.38 -13.61 -19.06
N GLN A 311 -17.98 -12.78 -18.09
CA GLN A 311 -17.74 -13.18 -16.70
C GLN A 311 -18.98 -13.00 -15.80
N GLN A 312 -20.18 -12.89 -16.37
CA GLN A 312 -21.44 -12.70 -15.61
C GLN A 312 -21.34 -11.53 -14.63
N THR A 313 -20.71 -10.45 -15.04
CA THR A 313 -20.41 -9.23 -14.28
C THR A 313 -19.43 -9.38 -13.09
N LEU A 314 -18.96 -10.59 -12.78
CA LEU A 314 -18.06 -10.92 -11.65
C LEU A 314 -16.61 -10.56 -11.96
N VAL A 315 -16.34 -9.28 -12.17
CA VAL A 315 -14.99 -8.74 -12.41
C VAL A 315 -14.70 -7.53 -11.53
N SER A 316 -13.42 -7.25 -11.33
CA SER A 316 -13.01 -5.98 -10.75
C SER A 316 -12.89 -4.90 -11.83
N VAL A 317 -13.14 -3.66 -11.46
CA VAL A 317 -13.16 -2.50 -12.35
C VAL A 317 -12.44 -1.33 -11.71
N SER A 318 -11.83 -0.48 -12.53
CA SER A 318 -11.17 0.75 -12.13
C SER A 318 -11.86 1.97 -12.76
N PHE A 319 -11.98 3.06 -11.99
CA PHE A 319 -12.56 4.34 -12.42
C PHE A 319 -11.60 5.49 -12.19
N ALA A 320 -11.45 6.40 -13.15
CA ALA A 320 -10.55 7.56 -13.05
C ALA A 320 -11.18 8.71 -12.23
N VAL A 321 -11.57 8.45 -10.99
CA VAL A 321 -12.33 9.37 -10.12
C VAL A 321 -11.48 10.19 -9.15
N ASN A 322 -10.14 10.05 -9.16
CA ASN A 322 -9.29 10.80 -8.23
C ASN A 322 -8.74 12.05 -8.91
N PRO A 323 -9.15 13.25 -8.48
CA PRO A 323 -8.67 14.51 -9.05
C PRO A 323 -7.15 14.69 -8.88
N VAL A 324 -6.51 15.42 -9.80
CA VAL A 324 -5.07 15.66 -9.75
C VAL A 324 -4.65 16.56 -8.59
N GLY A 325 -5.48 17.58 -8.27
CA GLY A 325 -5.21 18.56 -7.23
C GLY A 325 -4.92 17.89 -5.86
N PRO A 326 -5.87 17.14 -5.29
CA PRO A 326 -5.69 16.43 -4.02
C PRO A 326 -4.51 15.45 -4.04
N ARG A 327 -4.32 14.67 -5.14
CA ARG A 327 -3.21 13.71 -5.25
C ARG A 327 -1.85 14.38 -5.12
N VAL A 328 -1.65 15.49 -5.83
CA VAL A 328 -0.39 16.25 -5.80
C VAL A 328 -0.25 16.99 -4.46
N ARG A 329 -1.29 17.72 -4.03
CA ARG A 329 -1.25 18.53 -2.81
C ARG A 329 -0.94 17.69 -1.56
N LEU A 330 -1.62 16.55 -1.39
CA LEU A 330 -1.40 15.66 -0.24
C LEU A 330 -0.03 14.96 -0.29
N ALA A 331 0.44 14.56 -1.48
CA ALA A 331 1.75 13.94 -1.61
C ALA A 331 2.90 14.91 -1.26
N THR A 332 2.72 16.22 -1.50
CA THR A 332 3.79 17.23 -1.35
C THR A 332 3.63 18.12 -0.11
N ALA A 333 2.49 18.05 0.59
CA ALA A 333 2.19 18.92 1.73
C ALA A 333 3.17 18.74 2.88
N LYS A 334 3.65 19.88 3.42
CA LYS A 334 4.52 19.94 4.60
C LYS A 334 3.84 20.72 5.71
N LYS A 335 4.15 20.33 6.94
CA LYS A 335 3.82 21.07 8.18
C LYS A 335 4.77 22.26 8.35
N ALA A 336 4.47 23.12 9.32
CA ALA A 336 5.29 24.29 9.62
C ALA A 336 6.74 23.95 10.02
N ASP A 337 6.98 22.76 10.58
CA ASP A 337 8.30 22.25 10.94
C ASP A 337 9.07 21.62 9.76
N GLY A 338 8.51 21.65 8.56
CA GLY A 338 9.07 21.04 7.35
C GLY A 338 8.84 19.55 7.20
N SER A 339 8.26 18.86 8.19
CA SER A 339 7.87 17.46 8.08
C SER A 339 6.66 17.28 7.14
N PHE A 340 6.49 16.08 6.58
CA PHE A 340 5.34 15.80 5.73
C PHE A 340 4.03 15.78 6.53
N ALA A 341 2.98 16.35 5.94
CA ALA A 341 1.63 16.29 6.50
C ALA A 341 1.00 14.91 6.32
N VAL A 342 1.32 14.23 5.21
CA VAL A 342 0.94 12.84 4.89
C VAL A 342 2.22 12.00 4.93
N ASP A 343 2.26 10.94 5.73
CA ASP A 343 3.49 10.22 6.05
C ASP A 343 4.08 9.49 4.82
N ALA A 344 3.26 8.80 4.04
CA ALA A 344 3.72 7.96 2.94
C ALA A 344 2.95 8.21 1.63
N VAL A 345 3.53 7.72 0.54
CA VAL A 345 2.82 7.49 -0.73
C VAL A 345 2.74 5.99 -0.92
N SER A 346 1.52 5.49 -1.10
CA SER A 346 1.20 4.09 -1.40
C SER A 346 0.65 3.95 -2.82
N THR A 347 0.22 2.74 -3.20
CA THR A 347 -0.45 2.53 -4.49
C THR A 347 -1.94 2.27 -4.36
N ASP A 348 -2.36 1.68 -3.23
CA ASP A 348 -3.68 1.07 -3.08
C ASP A 348 -3.94 0.07 -4.24
N GLY A 349 -2.83 -0.53 -4.73
CA GLY A 349 -2.69 -1.34 -5.93
C GLY A 349 -2.49 -2.83 -5.61
N GLY A 350 -1.28 -3.35 -5.81
CA GLY A 350 -1.01 -4.78 -5.70
C GLY A 350 -1.52 -5.54 -6.92
N GLY A 351 -2.57 -6.33 -6.76
CA GLY A 351 -3.26 -7.01 -7.87
C GLY A 351 -4.13 -6.09 -8.73
N ILE A 352 -4.32 -4.84 -8.34
CA ILE A 352 -5.01 -3.82 -9.14
C ILE A 352 -3.98 -3.05 -9.94
N PRO A 353 -4.18 -2.79 -11.25
CA PRO A 353 -3.17 -2.20 -12.15
C PRO A 353 -2.97 -0.69 -11.93
N ARG A 354 -2.48 -0.32 -10.76
CA ARG A 354 -2.17 1.07 -10.36
C ARG A 354 -0.90 1.20 -9.49
N ASN A 355 0.06 0.29 -9.67
CA ASN A 355 1.34 0.28 -8.95
C ASN A 355 2.29 1.35 -9.52
N VAL A 356 1.99 2.63 -9.26
CA VAL A 356 2.59 3.80 -9.93
C VAL A 356 3.56 4.60 -9.04
N LEU A 357 4.15 4.00 -8.00
CA LEU A 357 5.09 4.71 -7.11
C LEU A 357 6.22 5.40 -7.88
N LEU A 358 6.90 4.66 -8.76
CA LEU A 358 8.01 5.21 -9.54
C LEU A 358 7.55 6.17 -10.64
N PRO A 359 6.65 5.80 -11.59
CA PRO A 359 6.31 6.69 -12.69
C PRO A 359 5.67 7.99 -12.24
N ALA A 360 4.78 7.95 -11.25
CA ALA A 360 4.12 9.16 -10.75
C ALA A 360 4.99 9.92 -9.74
N GLY A 361 5.73 9.23 -8.87
CA GLY A 361 6.63 9.86 -7.90
C GLY A 361 7.78 10.59 -8.58
N LEU A 362 8.44 9.97 -9.58
CA LEU A 362 9.49 10.63 -10.36
C LEU A 362 8.96 11.79 -11.21
N ALA A 363 7.71 11.72 -11.69
CA ALA A 363 7.09 12.86 -12.35
C ALA A 363 6.93 14.06 -11.40
N LEU A 364 6.58 13.84 -10.12
CA LEU A 364 6.55 14.92 -9.12
C LEU A 364 7.95 15.49 -8.85
N VAL A 365 9.00 14.68 -8.89
CA VAL A 365 10.39 15.16 -8.76
C VAL A 365 10.77 16.02 -9.98
N ASP A 366 10.50 15.55 -11.20
CA ASP A 366 10.83 16.27 -12.42
C ASP A 366 10.08 17.61 -12.53
N LEU A 367 8.89 17.71 -11.94
CA LEU A 367 8.09 18.94 -11.86
C LEU A 367 8.44 19.83 -10.64
N GLY A 368 9.41 19.42 -9.81
CA GLY A 368 9.84 20.18 -8.63
C GLY A 368 8.89 20.12 -7.43
N GLY A 369 7.93 19.18 -7.42
CA GLY A 369 7.01 18.98 -6.31
C GLY A 369 7.67 18.28 -5.11
N LEU A 370 8.66 17.42 -5.37
CA LEU A 370 9.48 16.73 -4.38
C LEU A 370 10.94 16.71 -4.84
N SER A 371 11.90 16.67 -3.91
CA SER A 371 13.27 16.22 -4.21
C SER A 371 13.34 14.70 -4.31
N LEU A 372 14.43 14.13 -4.85
CA LEU A 372 14.66 12.68 -4.85
C LEU A 372 14.70 12.12 -3.42
N GLN A 373 15.35 12.82 -2.49
CA GLN A 373 15.39 12.44 -1.07
C GLN A 373 14.00 12.38 -0.45
N GLU A 374 13.16 13.37 -0.73
CA GLU A 374 11.79 13.41 -0.23
C GLU A 374 10.92 12.31 -0.83
N LEU A 375 11.08 12.00 -2.11
CA LEU A 375 10.41 10.86 -2.72
C LEU A 375 10.81 9.56 -2.03
N VAL A 376 12.12 9.30 -1.87
CA VAL A 376 12.64 8.10 -1.19
C VAL A 376 12.15 8.02 0.26
N ALA A 377 12.08 9.16 0.96
CA ALA A 377 11.47 9.20 2.29
C ALA A 377 10.04 8.65 2.28
N LYS A 378 9.21 9.05 1.31
CA LYS A 378 7.77 8.71 1.25
C LYS A 378 7.46 7.33 0.70
N ILE A 379 8.35 6.72 -0.08
CA ILE A 379 8.10 5.41 -0.73
C ILE A 379 9.00 4.28 -0.20
N SER A 380 9.93 4.59 0.72
CA SER A 380 10.82 3.59 1.33
C SER A 380 10.94 3.80 2.84
N TYR A 381 11.48 4.93 3.30
CA TYR A 381 11.83 5.13 4.71
C TYR A 381 10.61 5.25 5.62
N GLN A 382 9.71 6.20 5.35
CA GLN A 382 8.53 6.44 6.19
C GLN A 382 7.58 5.23 6.26
N PRO A 383 7.21 4.60 5.12
CA PRO A 383 6.37 3.41 5.19
C PRO A 383 7.04 2.23 5.90
N ALA A 384 8.38 2.09 5.81
CA ALA A 384 9.10 1.10 6.63
C ALA A 384 8.93 1.38 8.13
N ARG A 385 9.02 2.66 8.54
CA ARG A 385 8.80 3.05 9.96
C ARG A 385 7.36 2.83 10.40
N LEU A 386 6.37 3.08 9.53
CA LEU A 386 4.96 2.79 9.81
C LEU A 386 4.73 1.31 10.15
N LEU A 387 5.44 0.42 9.49
CA LEU A 387 5.30 -1.03 9.65
C LEU A 387 6.24 -1.63 10.73
N GLY A 388 7.03 -0.83 11.43
CA GLY A 388 8.01 -1.32 12.41
C GLY A 388 9.21 -2.05 11.77
N LEU A 389 9.45 -1.85 10.47
CA LEU A 389 10.55 -2.49 9.72
C LEU A 389 11.87 -1.76 9.99
N ALA A 390 12.43 -1.95 11.20
CA ALA A 390 13.61 -1.22 11.65
C ALA A 390 14.81 -1.38 10.72
N ASN A 391 14.98 -2.53 10.07
CA ASN A 391 16.13 -2.84 9.22
C ASN A 391 15.93 -2.54 7.72
N LYS A 392 14.81 -1.92 7.33
CA LYS A 392 14.47 -1.61 5.93
C LYS A 392 14.34 -0.11 5.68
N GLY A 393 14.21 0.29 4.42
CA GLY A 393 14.07 1.69 4.00
C GLY A 393 15.36 2.51 4.08
N SER A 394 16.54 1.86 4.13
CA SER A 394 17.86 2.49 4.11
C SER A 394 18.90 1.58 3.49
N LEU A 395 19.94 2.15 2.88
CA LEU A 395 21.13 1.46 2.36
C LEU A 395 22.31 1.52 3.33
N THR A 396 22.09 1.85 4.60
CA THR A 396 23.15 1.88 5.62
C THR A 396 23.68 0.46 5.88
N ALA A 397 24.99 0.33 6.04
CA ALA A 397 25.64 -0.94 6.38
C ALA A 397 24.98 -1.61 7.60
N GLY A 398 24.82 -2.92 7.55
CA GLY A 398 24.12 -3.71 8.56
C GLY A 398 22.59 -3.74 8.44
N ARG A 399 22.00 -3.07 7.44
CA ARG A 399 20.57 -3.15 7.12
C ARG A 399 20.31 -4.26 6.10
N ASP A 400 19.07 -4.71 6.00
CA ASP A 400 18.65 -5.69 4.98
C ASP A 400 18.96 -5.16 3.59
N ALA A 401 19.51 -6.02 2.73
CA ALA A 401 19.80 -5.68 1.34
C ALA A 401 18.53 -5.73 0.48
N ASP A 402 17.56 -4.88 0.81
CA ASP A 402 16.38 -4.60 0.00
C ASP A 402 16.69 -3.34 -0.81
N ILE A 403 16.80 -3.49 -2.13
CA ILE A 403 17.30 -2.45 -3.04
C ILE A 403 16.43 -2.39 -4.29
N THR A 404 16.11 -1.19 -4.74
CA THR A 404 15.46 -0.96 -6.04
C THR A 404 16.38 -0.16 -6.93
N ILE A 405 16.79 -0.77 -8.07
CA ILE A 405 17.53 -0.08 -9.13
C ILE A 405 16.51 0.44 -10.13
N VAL A 406 16.55 1.74 -10.43
CA VAL A 406 15.53 2.44 -11.21
C VAL A 406 16.11 3.00 -12.50
N ASP A 407 15.48 2.70 -13.62
CA ASP A 407 15.69 3.42 -14.86
C ASP A 407 14.91 4.75 -14.78
N ARG A 408 15.64 5.86 -14.60
CA ARG A 408 15.04 7.17 -14.40
C ARG A 408 14.31 7.67 -15.65
N LEU A 409 14.81 7.36 -16.84
CA LEU A 409 14.21 7.82 -18.11
C LEU A 409 12.88 7.11 -18.37
N GLN A 410 12.83 5.80 -18.10
CA GLN A 410 11.61 5.00 -18.20
C GLN A 410 10.70 5.15 -16.98
N ARG A 411 11.20 5.73 -15.88
CA ARG A 411 10.51 5.84 -14.58
C ARG A 411 9.99 4.49 -14.07
N SER A 412 10.80 3.45 -14.24
CA SER A 412 10.44 2.07 -13.88
C SER A 412 11.58 1.38 -13.16
N ALA A 413 11.28 0.31 -12.42
CA ALA A 413 12.32 -0.52 -11.85
C ALA A 413 13.07 -1.26 -12.96
N PHE A 414 14.41 -1.21 -12.90
CA PHE A 414 15.31 -2.04 -13.69
C PHE A 414 15.60 -3.35 -12.97
N ALA A 415 15.83 -3.30 -11.65
CA ALA A 415 15.98 -4.47 -10.81
C ALA A 415 15.39 -4.24 -9.43
N THR A 416 14.85 -5.31 -8.84
CA THR A 416 14.36 -5.39 -7.46
C THR A 416 15.11 -6.49 -6.74
N ILE A 417 15.81 -6.12 -5.67
CA ILE A 417 16.66 -7.00 -4.87
C ILE A 417 16.05 -7.06 -3.47
N ILE A 418 15.85 -8.27 -2.95
CA ILE A 418 15.18 -8.51 -1.66
C ILE A 418 16.05 -9.47 -0.85
N GLY A 419 16.52 -9.03 0.33
CA GLY A 419 17.43 -9.81 1.14
C GLY A 419 18.71 -10.21 0.37
N GLY A 420 19.19 -9.34 -0.52
CA GLY A 420 20.37 -9.55 -1.35
C GLY A 420 20.15 -10.43 -2.59
N GLN A 421 18.95 -10.95 -2.81
CA GLN A 421 18.60 -11.74 -3.99
C GLN A 421 17.94 -10.90 -5.06
N VAL A 422 18.37 -11.04 -6.32
CA VAL A 422 17.73 -10.39 -7.46
C VAL A 422 16.41 -11.09 -7.76
N CYS A 423 15.28 -10.47 -7.38
CA CYS A 423 13.94 -11.00 -7.56
C CYS A 423 13.29 -10.58 -8.88
N TYR A 424 13.70 -9.43 -9.41
CA TYR A 424 13.28 -8.93 -10.72
C TYR A 424 14.45 -8.22 -11.39
N MET A 425 14.63 -8.40 -12.67
CA MET A 425 15.58 -7.65 -13.48
C MET A 425 15.18 -7.64 -14.95
N ASP A 426 15.18 -6.47 -15.57
CA ASP A 426 15.00 -6.25 -17.00
C ASP A 426 13.83 -7.07 -17.60
N GLY A 427 12.63 -6.87 -17.05
CA GLY A 427 11.39 -7.52 -17.53
C GLY A 427 11.16 -8.94 -17.00
N LYS A 428 12.12 -9.55 -16.30
CA LYS A 428 12.03 -10.95 -15.84
C LYS A 428 11.89 -11.05 -14.33
N VAL A 429 10.87 -11.76 -13.86
CA VAL A 429 10.71 -12.16 -12.47
C VAL A 429 11.57 -13.41 -12.23
N LEU A 430 12.49 -13.33 -11.28
CA LEU A 430 13.46 -14.35 -10.93
C LEU A 430 13.24 -14.89 -9.52
N GLY A 431 12.66 -14.06 -8.63
CA GLY A 431 12.41 -14.37 -7.24
C GLY A 431 11.32 -15.44 -7.07
N ARG A 432 11.42 -16.15 -5.95
CA ARG A 432 10.43 -17.17 -5.52
C ARG A 432 10.20 -17.07 -4.02
N GLY A 433 9.06 -17.60 -3.56
CA GLY A 433 8.68 -17.56 -2.15
C GLY A 433 8.53 -16.13 -1.64
N GLY A 434 8.78 -15.92 -0.37
CA GLY A 434 8.68 -14.62 0.30
C GLY A 434 8.66 -14.79 1.80
N ARG A 435 8.70 -13.68 2.51
CA ARG A 435 8.59 -13.66 3.97
C ARG A 435 7.32 -12.97 4.39
N ILE A 436 6.69 -13.44 5.45
CA ILE A 436 5.52 -12.79 6.04
C ILE A 436 5.98 -11.94 7.22
N ILE A 437 5.77 -10.64 7.10
CA ILE A 437 5.98 -9.67 8.17
C ILE A 437 4.89 -9.90 9.21
N THR A 438 5.28 -10.31 10.40
CA THR A 438 4.38 -10.67 11.49
C THR A 438 5.00 -10.32 12.84
N THR A 439 4.21 -10.37 13.91
CA THR A 439 4.73 -10.24 15.27
C THR A 439 5.19 -11.61 15.81
N ALA A 440 5.84 -11.61 16.97
CA ALA A 440 6.22 -12.85 17.66
C ALA A 440 5.02 -13.79 17.88
N ALA A 441 3.82 -13.24 18.09
CA ALA A 441 2.60 -14.01 18.30
C ALA A 441 2.15 -14.84 17.09
N GLY A 442 2.46 -14.38 15.86
CA GLY A 442 2.06 -15.04 14.62
C GLY A 442 3.15 -15.91 13.97
N ALA A 443 4.40 -15.83 14.48
CA ALA A 443 5.55 -16.44 13.82
C ALA A 443 5.42 -17.97 13.64
N ASP A 444 4.94 -18.68 14.65
CA ASP A 444 4.78 -20.14 14.58
C ASP A 444 3.67 -20.54 13.61
N TYR A 445 2.58 -19.78 13.56
CA TYR A 445 1.52 -20.01 12.59
C TYR A 445 2.06 -19.84 11.16
N VAL A 446 2.79 -18.76 10.88
CA VAL A 446 3.40 -18.51 9.57
C VAL A 446 4.31 -19.68 9.16
N ARG A 447 5.18 -20.18 10.07
CA ARG A 447 6.00 -21.38 9.82
C ARG A 447 5.16 -22.61 9.52
N SER A 448 4.05 -22.80 10.24
CA SER A 448 3.15 -23.94 10.00
C SER A 448 2.49 -23.91 8.62
N GLN A 449 2.38 -22.72 8.00
CA GLN A 449 1.89 -22.55 6.63
C GLN A 449 2.99 -22.77 5.57
N GLY A 450 4.21 -23.14 5.96
CA GLY A 450 5.35 -23.34 5.06
C GLY A 450 5.98 -22.04 4.57
N LEU A 451 5.81 -20.94 5.30
CA LEU A 451 6.34 -19.61 5.00
C LEU A 451 7.37 -19.18 6.06
N GLU A 452 8.27 -18.29 5.68
CA GLU A 452 9.26 -17.71 6.58
C GLU A 452 8.71 -16.45 7.27
N PRO A 453 8.69 -16.35 8.61
CA PRO A 453 8.28 -15.12 9.29
C PRO A 453 9.42 -14.11 9.32
N LEU A 454 9.12 -12.86 8.97
CA LEU A 454 9.91 -11.68 9.29
C LEU A 454 9.29 -11.04 10.53
N VAL A 455 9.88 -11.35 11.69
CA VAL A 455 9.30 -10.92 12.97
C VAL A 455 9.64 -9.45 13.23
N VAL A 456 8.61 -8.66 13.52
CA VAL A 456 8.70 -7.24 13.90
C VAL A 456 8.13 -7.03 15.29
N ASP A 457 8.64 -6.02 16.00
CA ASP A 457 7.96 -5.47 17.17
C ASP A 457 7.18 -4.22 16.75
N LEU A 458 5.87 -4.25 16.87
CA LEU A 458 5.03 -3.10 16.54
C LEU A 458 5.24 -1.90 17.48
N ALA A 459 5.86 -2.10 18.64
CA ALA A 459 6.30 -0.98 19.48
C ALA A 459 7.34 -0.09 18.77
N ASP A 460 8.09 -0.63 17.81
CA ASP A 460 9.01 0.12 16.94
C ASP A 460 8.29 0.84 15.78
N SER A 461 7.00 0.57 15.57
CA SER A 461 6.21 1.25 14.56
C SER A 461 6.00 2.72 14.90
N SER A 462 6.29 3.62 13.96
CA SER A 462 6.01 5.04 14.14
C SER A 462 4.51 5.33 14.33
N LEU A 463 3.62 4.44 13.90
CA LEU A 463 2.18 4.50 14.17
C LEU A 463 1.91 4.38 15.67
N LEU A 464 2.40 3.32 16.34
CA LEU A 464 2.13 3.09 17.76
C LEU A 464 2.93 4.04 18.67
N GLN A 465 4.11 4.48 18.24
CA GLN A 465 4.90 5.47 18.99
C GLN A 465 4.25 6.87 19.08
N LYS A 466 3.36 7.21 18.14
CA LYS A 466 2.61 8.48 18.17
C LYS A 466 1.69 8.58 19.40
N ALA A 467 1.17 7.47 19.92
CA ALA A 467 0.35 7.44 21.13
C ALA A 467 1.12 7.69 22.43
N GLN A 468 2.42 7.36 22.46
CA GLN A 468 3.24 7.43 23.69
C GLN A 468 3.79 8.86 23.98
N LYS A 469 3.60 9.80 23.06
CA LYS A 469 4.13 11.18 23.17
C LYS A 469 3.14 12.18 23.81
N ARG A 470 2.10 11.68 24.53
CA ARG A 470 1.16 12.52 25.29
C ARG A 470 1.55 12.68 26.74
#